data_f44e46f51dfe06563c905b97270cf681
#
_entry.id   f44e46f51dfe06563c905b97270cf681
#
_cell.length_a   1.000
_cell.length_b   1.000
_cell.length_c   1.000
_cell.angle_alpha   90.00
_cell.angle_beta   90.00
_cell.angle_gamma   90.00
#
_symmetry.space_group_name_H-M   'P 1'
#
loop_
_entity.id
_entity.type
_entity.pdbx_description
1 polymer ?
#
loop_
_entity_poly.entity_id
_entity_poly.type
_entity_poly.pdbx_seq_one_letter_code
_entity_poly.pdbx_strand_id
1 'polypeptide(L)'
;MTNWFNKLLLFYFFIWPPLTTSEQSDLNDQRPPENRFDGEFLDLDFDEFDEEPSWRDNFVIRVSHQIFGQVNSHQVEPIPDFKIHKSASIENHRTGINVRYQNAIAPGWLIQGSWQGRIYWKEDYEYEANNNRIEDEYRINEIFVQRSTQGQSFRLGRQTVVWGETVGNSVLDVINHNEFRDFTIIDVEDTRLNQWMLLWDVFDKESSWSTFINLYPEFNPRPIRGGPFDFDLGYEINPVDRGNDPIFEIGSQWRRSYGSSDISVMAAYLYENQLRYERPIFPSDKANPVKNDYILIGFSANRAVRKLLLTLDVAMKRGVLIDGSTFVGVGSYNTPTNVKKDQVGISLGFEYGITNYQTVSLGVQLKKMKDERAGLSEEQVLSNQGVYGSWLFRYGNRLKNDDLELSLTLQGDLEGEAALLAGNAAYKINDNWTAGLQILTIHTNGTSELQYYKSDVRLGAALAYSF
;
A
#
# COMPACT_ATOMS: atom_id res chain seq x y z
N MET A 1 -25.61 2.91 -16.75
CA MET A 1 -24.82 3.70 -15.79
C MET A 1 -24.56 2.98 -14.46
N THR A 2 -25.34 1.98 -14.07
CA THR A 2 -25.25 1.29 -12.76
C THR A 2 -24.20 0.19 -12.65
N ASN A 3 -23.74 -0.37 -13.75
CA ASN A 3 -22.71 -1.44 -13.74
C ASN A 3 -21.27 -0.93 -13.55
N TRP A 4 -21.07 0.36 -13.69
CA TRP A 4 -19.75 0.98 -13.65
C TRP A 4 -19.15 1.05 -12.23
N PHE A 5 -20.00 1.22 -11.25
CA PHE A 5 -19.61 1.52 -9.88
C PHE A 5 -19.12 0.32 -9.08
N ASN A 6 -19.68 -0.86 -9.35
CA ASN A 6 -19.31 -2.07 -8.60
C ASN A 6 -17.95 -2.64 -9.00
N LYS A 7 -17.49 -2.32 -10.21
CA LYS A 7 -16.18 -2.74 -10.71
C LYS A 7 -15.03 -1.86 -10.21
N LEU A 8 -15.28 -0.55 -9.98
CA LEU A 8 -14.27 0.41 -9.52
C LEU A 8 -13.67 0.05 -8.16
N LEU A 9 -14.50 -0.42 -7.27
CA LEU A 9 -14.09 -0.77 -5.92
C LEU A 9 -13.28 -2.06 -5.84
N LEU A 10 -13.48 -2.99 -6.78
CA LEU A 10 -12.68 -4.21 -6.86
C LEU A 10 -11.27 -3.95 -7.35
N PHE A 11 -11.10 -2.98 -8.24
CA PHE A 11 -9.79 -2.67 -8.82
C PHE A 11 -8.87 -1.90 -7.86
N TYR A 12 -9.40 -1.09 -6.96
CA TYR A 12 -8.61 -0.40 -5.94
C TYR A 12 -7.85 -1.34 -5.01
N PHE A 13 -8.32 -2.59 -4.84
CA PHE A 13 -7.57 -3.62 -4.11
C PHE A 13 -6.41 -4.23 -4.92
N PHE A 14 -6.34 -3.97 -6.24
CA PHE A 14 -5.41 -4.64 -7.13
C PHE A 14 -4.24 -3.79 -7.61
N ILE A 15 -4.33 -2.47 -7.50
CA ILE A 15 -3.38 -1.58 -8.18
C ILE A 15 -2.05 -1.45 -7.44
N TRP A 16 -1.87 -1.98 -6.23
CA TRP A 16 -0.64 -1.69 -5.52
C TRP A 16 0.08 -2.87 -4.90
N PRO A 17 1.21 -3.27 -5.46
CA PRO A 17 2.31 -3.78 -4.68
C PRO A 17 3.44 -2.76 -4.60
N PRO A 18 4.12 -2.72 -3.47
CA PRO A 18 5.24 -1.86 -3.27
C PRO A 18 6.40 -2.21 -4.21
N LEU A 19 6.89 -1.24 -4.95
CA LEU A 19 8.20 -1.28 -5.56
C LEU A 19 9.23 -0.99 -4.47
N THR A 20 9.97 -2.02 -4.04
CA THR A 20 11.15 -1.77 -3.22
C THR A 20 12.21 -1.12 -4.08
N THR A 21 12.46 0.15 -3.89
CA THR A 21 13.72 0.73 -4.32
C THR A 21 14.77 0.35 -3.28
N SER A 22 15.91 -0.11 -3.73
CA SER A 22 16.99 -0.62 -2.90
C SER A 22 17.79 0.47 -2.17
N GLU A 23 17.31 1.71 -2.13
CA GLU A 23 17.90 2.73 -1.23
C GLU A 23 17.93 2.31 0.24
N GLN A 24 17.32 1.16 0.54
CA GLN A 24 17.39 0.54 1.87
C GLN A 24 18.68 -0.26 2.13
N SER A 25 19.53 -0.53 1.14
CA SER A 25 20.67 -1.42 1.37
C SER A 25 21.81 -0.79 2.19
N ASP A 26 22.03 0.51 2.11
CA ASP A 26 23.12 1.16 2.85
C ASP A 26 22.73 1.65 4.25
N LEU A 27 21.42 1.82 4.50
CA LEU A 27 20.91 2.07 5.84
C LEU A 27 20.48 0.78 6.56
N ASN A 28 20.44 -0.37 5.84
CA ASN A 28 20.05 -1.66 6.38
C ASN A 28 21.08 -2.30 7.31
N ASP A 29 22.32 -1.81 7.34
CA ASP A 29 23.31 -2.28 8.33
C ASP A 29 22.99 -1.83 9.76
N GLN A 30 22.01 -0.93 9.93
CA GLN A 30 21.57 -0.46 11.25
C GLN A 30 20.07 -0.65 11.52
N ARG A 31 19.30 -1.33 10.65
CA ARG A 31 17.92 -1.71 11.00
C ARG A 31 17.96 -2.86 12.00
N PRO A 32 17.09 -2.85 13.00
CA PRO A 32 16.77 -4.09 13.66
C PRO A 32 16.27 -5.05 12.56
N PRO A 33 16.77 -6.28 12.51
CA PRO A 33 16.55 -7.20 11.41
C PRO A 33 15.06 -7.34 11.18
N GLU A 34 14.61 -7.08 9.94
CA GLU A 34 13.34 -7.60 9.47
C GLU A 34 13.39 -9.10 9.71
N ASN A 35 12.86 -9.53 10.85
CA ASN A 35 12.54 -10.92 11.23
C ASN A 35 13.46 -12.03 10.72
N ARG A 36 14.76 -11.79 10.58
CA ARG A 36 15.77 -12.84 10.58
C ARG A 36 16.29 -13.00 12.00
N PHE A 37 15.65 -13.85 12.76
CA PHE A 37 16.22 -14.40 13.96
C PHE A 37 17.30 -15.45 13.60
N ASP A 38 18.47 -14.99 13.20
CA ASP A 38 19.67 -15.75 13.50
C ASP A 38 19.97 -15.43 14.96
N GLY A 39 19.88 -16.45 15.85
CA GLY A 39 19.99 -16.31 17.30
C GLY A 39 21.40 -16.03 17.80
N GLU A 40 22.14 -15.16 17.13
CA GLU A 40 23.30 -14.50 17.68
C GLU A 40 22.83 -13.17 18.29
N PHE A 41 22.66 -13.21 19.62
CA PHE A 41 22.82 -12.00 20.41
C PHE A 41 24.19 -11.45 20.03
N LEU A 42 24.23 -10.40 19.25
CA LEU A 42 25.40 -9.55 19.16
C LEU A 42 25.65 -9.04 20.58
N ASP A 43 26.60 -9.63 21.27
CA ASP A 43 27.37 -8.93 22.29
C ASP A 43 27.97 -7.73 21.56
N LEU A 44 27.25 -6.63 21.55
CA LEU A 44 27.79 -5.36 21.14
C LEU A 44 28.81 -5.00 22.20
N ASP A 45 30.08 -5.25 21.89
CA ASP A 45 31.21 -4.78 22.65
C ASP A 45 31.17 -3.23 22.57
N PHE A 46 30.67 -2.62 23.64
CA PHE A 46 30.49 -1.17 23.74
C PHE A 46 31.79 -0.40 24.00
N ASP A 47 32.95 -1.07 24.00
CA ASP A 47 34.22 -0.50 24.41
C ASP A 47 35.03 0.17 23.27
N GLU A 48 34.52 0.24 22.04
CA GLU A 48 35.27 0.80 20.88
C GLU A 48 34.70 2.10 20.26
N PHE A 49 33.85 2.84 20.96
CA PHE A 49 33.38 4.15 20.52
C PHE A 49 34.07 5.27 21.33
N ASP A 50 35.29 5.63 20.93
CA ASP A 50 36.04 6.78 21.47
C ASP A 50 35.57 8.16 20.96
N GLU A 51 34.52 8.24 20.14
CA GLU A 51 33.84 9.49 19.80
C GLU A 51 32.41 9.46 20.32
N GLU A 52 32.07 10.39 21.22
CA GLU A 52 30.67 10.57 21.62
C GLU A 52 29.82 10.85 20.36
N PRO A 53 28.84 9.96 20.03
CA PRO A 53 28.06 10.13 18.82
C PRO A 53 27.39 11.51 18.82
N SER A 54 27.64 12.28 17.79
CA SER A 54 27.03 13.59 17.62
C SER A 54 25.50 13.39 17.51
N TRP A 55 24.71 14.22 18.20
CA TRP A 55 23.26 14.18 18.06
C TRP A 55 22.81 14.32 16.60
N ARG A 56 23.66 14.82 15.70
CA ARG A 56 23.42 14.94 14.25
C ARG A 56 23.42 13.60 13.54
N ASP A 57 24.17 12.62 14.04
CA ASP A 57 24.29 11.29 13.43
C ASP A 57 22.99 10.49 13.58
N ASN A 58 22.10 10.95 14.46
CA ASN A 58 20.78 10.39 14.66
C ASN A 58 19.74 10.89 13.64
N PHE A 59 20.09 11.87 12.77
CA PHE A 59 19.20 12.45 11.78
C PHE A 59 19.62 12.06 10.38
N VAL A 60 18.62 11.68 9.56
CA VAL A 60 18.74 11.60 8.11
C VAL A 60 17.75 12.59 7.51
N ILE A 61 18.24 13.55 6.74
CA ILE A 61 17.42 14.55 6.08
C ILE A 61 17.57 14.36 4.57
N ARG A 62 16.45 14.16 3.88
CA ARG A 62 16.40 14.02 2.43
C ARG A 62 15.49 15.09 1.84
N VAL A 63 16.00 15.84 0.88
CA VAL A 63 15.24 16.79 0.08
C VAL A 63 15.12 16.24 -1.33
N SER A 64 13.91 16.22 -1.87
CA SER A 64 13.66 15.71 -3.22
C SER A 64 12.80 16.65 -4.04
N HIS A 65 13.01 16.66 -5.34
CA HIS A 65 12.16 17.35 -6.28
C HIS A 65 11.75 16.38 -7.39
N GLN A 66 10.47 16.35 -7.72
CA GLN A 66 9.89 15.40 -8.66
C GLN A 66 8.95 16.10 -9.63
N ILE A 67 9.05 15.70 -10.89
CA ILE A 67 8.10 16.05 -11.95
C ILE A 67 7.65 14.76 -12.62
N PHE A 68 6.36 14.59 -12.77
CA PHE A 68 5.75 13.42 -13.41
C PHE A 68 4.52 13.85 -14.18
N GLY A 69 4.26 13.26 -15.35
CA GLY A 69 3.10 13.63 -16.14
C GLY A 69 2.90 12.77 -17.36
N GLN A 70 1.73 12.93 -17.97
CA GLN A 70 1.36 12.28 -19.21
C GLN A 70 2.10 12.94 -20.39
N VAL A 71 2.75 12.12 -21.22
CA VAL A 71 3.57 12.62 -22.35
C VAL A 71 2.92 12.45 -23.71
N ASN A 72 1.88 11.63 -23.82
CA ASN A 72 1.16 11.41 -25.06
C ASN A 72 -0.22 12.04 -25.05
N SER A 73 -0.68 12.42 -26.27
CA SER A 73 -2.05 12.88 -26.48
C SER A 73 -2.82 11.82 -27.26
N HIS A 74 -4.00 11.46 -26.77
CA HIS A 74 -4.82 10.40 -27.35
C HIS A 74 -6.30 10.60 -27.00
N GLN A 75 -7.18 9.81 -27.61
CA GLN A 75 -8.59 9.78 -27.27
C GLN A 75 -8.92 8.50 -26.50
N VAL A 76 -9.71 8.65 -25.46
CA VAL A 76 -10.28 7.55 -24.69
C VAL A 76 -11.80 7.60 -24.79
N GLU A 77 -12.43 6.45 -24.76
CA GLU A 77 -13.88 6.27 -24.76
C GLU A 77 -14.27 5.48 -23.51
N PRO A 78 -14.31 6.15 -22.34
CA PRO A 78 -14.58 5.47 -21.07
C PRO A 78 -16.02 4.93 -20.99
N ILE A 79 -16.93 5.50 -21.74
CA ILE A 79 -18.31 5.06 -21.89
C ILE A 79 -18.63 5.07 -23.39
N PRO A 80 -19.44 4.11 -23.91
CA PRO A 80 -19.85 4.09 -25.31
C PRO A 80 -20.37 5.46 -25.77
N ASP A 81 -19.90 5.90 -26.94
CA ASP A 81 -20.23 7.18 -27.57
C ASP A 81 -19.76 8.45 -26.83
N PHE A 82 -19.01 8.32 -25.73
CA PHE A 82 -18.43 9.44 -24.99
C PHE A 82 -16.90 9.47 -25.13
N LYS A 83 -16.40 10.31 -26.03
CA LYS A 83 -14.97 10.46 -26.29
C LYS A 83 -14.38 11.62 -25.53
N ILE A 84 -13.29 11.34 -24.83
CA ILE A 84 -12.49 12.35 -24.13
C ILE A 84 -11.14 12.45 -24.82
N HIS A 85 -10.72 13.66 -25.15
CA HIS A 85 -9.38 13.92 -25.62
C HIS A 85 -8.48 14.22 -24.42
N LYS A 86 -7.48 13.38 -24.21
CA LYS A 86 -6.43 13.59 -23.22
C LYS A 86 -5.21 14.17 -23.91
N SER A 87 -4.62 15.19 -23.33
CA SER A 87 -3.40 15.85 -23.83
C SER A 87 -2.25 15.65 -22.87
N ALA A 88 -1.04 15.74 -23.37
CA ALA A 88 0.15 15.76 -22.55
C ALA A 88 0.06 16.87 -21.48
N SER A 89 0.35 16.54 -20.24
CA SER A 89 0.27 17.46 -19.09
C SER A 89 1.18 17.00 -17.97
N ILE A 90 1.70 17.96 -17.21
CA ILE A 90 2.33 17.68 -15.92
C ILE A 90 1.19 17.40 -14.93
N GLU A 91 1.31 16.30 -14.18
CA GLU A 91 0.32 15.89 -13.18
C GLU A 91 0.86 15.99 -11.77
N ASN A 92 2.15 15.69 -11.58
CA ASN A 92 2.84 15.80 -10.31
C ASN A 92 4.04 16.72 -10.46
N HIS A 93 4.09 17.77 -9.66
CA HIS A 93 5.20 18.70 -9.60
C HIS A 93 5.40 19.11 -8.14
N ARG A 94 6.31 18.43 -7.44
CA ARG A 94 6.42 18.55 -6.00
C ARG A 94 7.86 18.57 -5.50
N THR A 95 8.06 19.28 -4.39
CA THR A 95 9.30 19.25 -3.61
C THR A 95 8.99 18.67 -2.26
N GLY A 96 9.72 17.64 -1.87
CA GLY A 96 9.58 16.96 -0.59
C GLY A 96 10.79 17.16 0.31
N ILE A 97 10.56 17.17 1.61
CA ILE A 97 11.59 17.02 2.63
C ILE A 97 11.17 15.88 3.55
N ASN A 98 12.06 14.91 3.73
CA ASN A 98 11.89 13.83 4.69
C ASN A 98 12.95 13.96 5.78
N VAL A 99 12.52 13.88 7.03
CA VAL A 99 13.41 13.91 8.19
C VAL A 99 13.15 12.64 8.99
N ARG A 100 14.19 11.84 9.23
CA ARG A 100 14.16 10.67 10.09
C ARG A 100 15.09 10.92 11.29
N TYR A 101 14.63 10.53 12.46
CA TYR A 101 15.40 10.53 13.70
C TYR A 101 15.30 9.18 14.38
N GLN A 102 16.43 8.66 14.81
CA GLN A 102 16.47 7.42 15.57
C GLN A 102 17.54 7.54 16.65
N ASN A 103 17.20 7.20 17.90
CA ASN A 103 18.16 7.25 19.01
C ASN A 103 17.83 6.22 20.10
N ALA A 104 18.86 5.50 20.54
CA ALA A 104 18.82 4.66 21.73
C ALA A 104 19.10 5.54 22.96
N ILE A 105 18.04 5.94 23.68
CA ILE A 105 18.13 6.90 24.81
C ILE A 105 18.60 6.25 26.12
N ALA A 106 18.49 4.96 26.24
CA ALA A 106 18.96 4.16 27.38
C ALA A 106 18.98 2.66 26.97
N PRO A 107 19.68 1.78 27.72
CA PRO A 107 19.66 0.34 27.45
C PRO A 107 18.24 -0.22 27.31
N GLY A 108 17.94 -0.77 26.13
CA GLY A 108 16.62 -1.30 25.77
C GLY A 108 15.55 -0.26 25.49
N TRP A 109 15.86 1.05 25.38
CA TRP A 109 14.94 2.09 24.97
C TRP A 109 15.36 2.70 23.64
N LEU A 110 14.45 2.72 22.68
CA LEU A 110 14.59 3.32 21.35
C LEU A 110 13.49 4.35 21.13
N ILE A 111 13.85 5.51 20.61
CA ILE A 111 12.91 6.47 20.04
C ILE A 111 13.18 6.56 18.54
N GLN A 112 12.11 6.47 17.74
CA GLN A 112 12.17 6.69 16.31
C GLN A 112 11.08 7.67 15.91
N GLY A 113 11.41 8.55 14.96
CA GLY A 113 10.46 9.46 14.36
C GLY A 113 10.82 9.75 12.91
N SER A 114 9.82 9.84 12.04
CA SER A 114 9.98 10.33 10.69
C SER A 114 8.85 11.28 10.33
N TRP A 115 9.22 12.34 9.65
CA TRP A 115 8.33 13.40 9.24
C TRP A 115 8.56 13.74 7.77
N GLN A 116 7.49 14.05 7.06
CA GLN A 116 7.51 14.45 5.68
C GLN A 116 6.79 15.80 5.50
N GLY A 117 7.44 16.73 4.81
CA GLY A 117 6.82 17.93 4.26
C GLY A 117 6.83 17.86 2.73
N ARG A 118 5.75 18.30 2.10
CA ARG A 118 5.65 18.42 0.65
C ARG A 118 5.15 19.79 0.28
N ILE A 119 5.70 20.35 -0.80
CA ILE A 119 5.21 21.52 -1.49
C ILE A 119 4.73 21.05 -2.86
N TYR A 120 3.45 21.27 -3.14
CA TYR A 120 2.82 21.02 -4.43
C TYR A 120 2.84 22.31 -5.26
N TRP A 121 3.51 22.24 -6.38
CA TRP A 121 3.61 23.38 -7.29
C TRP A 121 2.33 23.50 -8.11
N LYS A 122 2.20 24.59 -8.86
CA LYS A 122 0.97 24.94 -9.61
C LYS A 122 0.48 23.89 -10.57
N GLU A 123 1.35 23.04 -11.07
CA GLU A 123 1.03 21.96 -12.00
C GLU A 123 0.73 20.63 -11.32
N ASP A 124 0.77 20.59 -9.99
CA ASP A 124 0.46 19.37 -9.24
C ASP A 124 -1.04 19.27 -8.96
N TYR A 125 -1.65 18.16 -9.34
CA TYR A 125 -3.08 17.90 -9.18
C TYR A 125 -3.43 17.02 -7.98
N GLU A 126 -2.45 16.59 -7.19
CA GLU A 126 -2.72 15.72 -6.04
C GLU A 126 -3.48 16.46 -4.95
N TYR A 127 -3.19 17.75 -4.77
CA TYR A 127 -3.77 18.52 -3.67
C TYR A 127 -5.09 19.21 -4.06
N GLU A 128 -5.15 19.87 -5.21
CA GLU A 128 -6.36 20.50 -5.71
C GLU A 128 -6.37 20.55 -7.24
N ALA A 129 -7.43 19.99 -7.84
CA ALA A 129 -7.56 19.96 -9.28
C ALA A 129 -7.66 21.37 -9.88
N ASN A 130 -6.96 21.56 -11.00
CA ASN A 130 -6.88 22.86 -11.68
C ASN A 130 -6.34 23.99 -10.81
N ASN A 131 -5.52 23.66 -9.84
CA ASN A 131 -5.01 24.62 -8.90
C ASN A 131 -3.90 25.45 -9.51
N ASN A 132 -4.01 26.77 -9.38
CA ASN A 132 -2.97 27.75 -9.74
C ASN A 132 -2.21 28.22 -8.50
N ARG A 133 -2.37 27.56 -7.38
CA ARG A 133 -1.73 27.90 -6.10
C ARG A 133 -0.61 26.91 -5.80
N ILE A 134 0.24 27.32 -4.92
CA ILE A 134 1.23 26.46 -4.27
C ILE A 134 0.60 26.04 -2.95
N GLU A 135 0.52 24.73 -2.73
CA GLU A 135 -0.03 24.14 -1.50
C GLU A 135 1.04 23.37 -0.76
N ASP A 136 0.82 23.08 0.50
CA ASP A 136 1.76 22.33 1.33
C ASP A 136 1.04 21.27 2.16
N GLU A 137 1.72 20.16 2.38
CA GLU A 137 1.27 19.06 3.22
C GLU A 137 2.35 18.69 4.22
N TYR A 138 1.94 18.42 5.45
CA TYR A 138 2.81 17.90 6.51
C TYR A 138 2.27 16.60 7.04
N ARG A 139 3.11 15.59 7.07
CA ARG A 139 2.73 14.25 7.55
C ARG A 139 3.76 13.70 8.52
N ILE A 140 3.28 13.20 9.66
CA ILE A 140 4.07 12.32 10.51
C ILE A 140 3.93 10.92 9.94
N ASN A 141 5.02 10.36 9.40
CA ASN A 141 5.02 9.00 8.90
C ASN A 141 5.11 8.03 10.08
N GLU A 142 6.21 8.04 10.80
CA GLU A 142 6.45 7.14 11.90
C GLU A 142 6.86 7.94 13.14
N ILE A 143 6.34 7.60 14.29
CA ILE A 143 6.80 8.13 15.58
C ILE A 143 6.44 7.13 16.66
N PHE A 144 7.44 6.51 17.29
CA PHE A 144 7.21 5.57 18.37
C PHE A 144 8.32 5.56 19.39
N VAL A 145 7.99 5.05 20.56
CA VAL A 145 8.93 4.67 21.61
C VAL A 145 8.87 3.16 21.78
N GLN A 146 10.03 2.52 21.80
CA GLN A 146 10.18 1.10 22.02
C GLN A 146 10.90 0.83 23.33
N ARG A 147 10.42 -0.16 24.07
CA ARG A 147 11.09 -0.74 25.24
C ARG A 147 11.32 -2.22 24.98
N SER A 148 12.59 -2.63 24.90
CA SER A 148 12.99 -4.02 24.76
C SER A 148 13.59 -4.52 26.08
N THR A 149 13.24 -5.75 26.45
CA THR A 149 13.76 -6.50 27.59
C THR A 149 14.12 -7.91 27.12
N GLN A 150 14.72 -8.76 27.99
CA GLN A 150 14.97 -10.14 27.61
C GLN A 150 13.68 -10.83 27.15
N GLY A 151 13.60 -11.20 25.87
CA GLY A 151 12.51 -11.95 25.28
C GLY A 151 11.21 -11.19 25.04
N GLN A 152 11.17 -9.87 25.24
CA GLN A 152 9.96 -9.07 24.98
C GLN A 152 10.31 -7.67 24.45
N SER A 153 9.42 -7.14 23.61
CA SER A 153 9.47 -5.76 23.13
C SER A 153 8.07 -5.12 23.16
N PHE A 154 8.01 -3.89 23.61
CA PHE A 154 6.80 -3.07 23.57
C PHE A 154 7.09 -1.83 22.73
N ARG A 155 6.22 -1.53 21.79
CA ARG A 155 6.32 -0.35 20.93
C ARG A 155 4.99 0.40 20.95
N LEU A 156 5.03 1.68 21.29
CA LEU A 156 3.86 2.55 21.34
C LEU A 156 4.08 3.74 20.43
N GLY A 157 3.18 3.97 19.50
CA GLY A 157 3.22 5.11 18.59
C GLY A 157 2.67 4.82 17.22
N ARG A 158 2.95 5.74 16.27
CA ARG A 158 2.58 5.60 14.87
C ARG A 158 3.59 4.73 14.15
N GLN A 159 3.14 3.61 13.63
CA GLN A 159 3.98 2.56 13.03
C GLN A 159 3.20 1.69 12.06
N THR A 160 3.89 0.83 11.32
CA THR A 160 3.29 -0.19 10.45
C THR A 160 3.37 -1.57 11.10
N VAL A 161 2.38 -2.42 10.81
CA VAL A 161 2.38 -3.86 11.11
C VAL A 161 2.04 -4.60 9.83
N VAL A 162 2.94 -5.43 9.33
CA VAL A 162 2.77 -6.16 8.08
C VAL A 162 2.60 -7.64 8.35
N TRP A 163 1.53 -8.22 7.84
CA TRP A 163 1.29 -9.65 7.83
C TRP A 163 1.33 -10.19 6.40
N GLY A 164 1.72 -11.46 6.27
CA GLY A 164 1.89 -12.12 4.99
C GLY A 164 3.34 -12.10 4.50
N GLU A 165 3.66 -13.10 3.69
CA GLU A 165 4.99 -13.34 3.14
C GLU A 165 5.06 -13.05 1.63
N THR A 166 3.91 -13.00 0.96
CA THR A 166 3.85 -12.77 -0.49
C THR A 166 4.04 -11.31 -0.80
N VAL A 167 5.18 -11.00 -1.41
CA VAL A 167 5.56 -9.62 -1.73
C VAL A 167 4.55 -8.99 -2.68
N GLY A 168 4.03 -7.84 -2.27
CA GLY A 168 3.21 -6.97 -3.09
C GLY A 168 1.82 -7.48 -3.47
N ASN A 169 1.47 -8.71 -3.11
CA ASN A 169 0.18 -9.31 -3.48
C ASN A 169 -0.38 -10.24 -2.39
N SER A 170 -0.08 -9.95 -1.12
CA SER A 170 -0.57 -10.75 0.00
C SER A 170 -2.04 -10.46 0.32
N VAL A 171 -2.84 -11.52 0.53
CA VAL A 171 -4.21 -11.41 1.06
C VAL A 171 -4.26 -11.04 2.54
N LEU A 172 -3.10 -11.06 3.22
CA LEU A 172 -2.94 -10.78 4.65
C LEU A 172 -2.42 -9.36 4.94
N ASP A 173 -1.91 -8.64 3.94
CA ASP A 173 -1.46 -7.25 4.10
C ASP A 173 -2.66 -6.29 4.11
N VAL A 174 -3.34 -6.22 5.25
CA VAL A 174 -4.62 -5.52 5.41
C VAL A 174 -4.71 -4.67 6.67
N ILE A 175 -3.65 -4.64 7.48
CA ILE A 175 -3.67 -3.91 8.76
C ILE A 175 -3.49 -2.41 8.50
N ASN A 176 -2.52 -2.05 7.65
CA ASN A 176 -2.25 -0.65 7.37
C ASN A 176 -3.16 -0.15 6.24
N HIS A 177 -3.55 1.10 6.33
CA HIS A 177 -4.18 1.77 5.20
C HIS A 177 -3.12 2.24 4.19
N ASN A 178 -3.53 2.48 2.94
CA ASN A 178 -2.63 2.77 1.84
C ASN A 178 -2.93 4.14 1.22
N GLU A 179 -1.89 4.76 0.66
CA GLU A 179 -1.99 5.98 -0.12
C GLU A 179 -2.62 5.67 -1.49
N PHE A 180 -3.86 6.07 -1.69
CA PHE A 180 -4.59 5.86 -2.95
C PHE A 180 -4.93 7.15 -3.70
N ARG A 181 -4.43 8.29 -3.23
CA ARG A 181 -4.66 9.57 -3.91
C ARG A 181 -3.94 9.63 -5.26
N ASP A 182 -2.83 8.92 -5.36
CA ASP A 182 -1.98 8.93 -6.55
C ASP A 182 -1.35 7.54 -6.76
N PHE A 183 -1.76 6.83 -7.80
CA PHE A 183 -1.22 5.52 -8.12
C PHE A 183 0.13 5.56 -8.87
N THR A 184 0.67 6.74 -9.11
CA THR A 184 2.01 6.90 -9.68
C THR A 184 3.10 6.90 -8.63
N ILE A 185 2.75 6.94 -7.35
CA ILE A 185 3.69 6.80 -6.24
C ILE A 185 4.21 5.37 -6.24
N ILE A 186 5.47 5.21 -6.60
CA ILE A 186 6.12 3.90 -6.75
C ILE A 186 6.85 3.49 -5.47
N ASP A 187 7.08 4.42 -4.57
CA ASP A 187 7.79 4.18 -3.32
C ASP A 187 6.91 3.46 -2.29
N VAL A 188 7.39 2.33 -1.80
CA VAL A 188 6.70 1.49 -0.80
C VAL A 188 6.43 2.22 0.50
N GLU A 189 7.39 3.01 0.96
CA GLU A 189 7.24 3.76 2.21
C GLU A 189 6.14 4.81 2.09
N ASP A 190 5.98 5.38 0.91
CA ASP A 190 4.95 6.38 0.62
C ASP A 190 3.55 5.79 0.41
N THR A 191 3.46 4.50 0.09
CA THR A 191 2.15 3.86 -0.16
C THR A 191 1.51 3.27 1.08
N ARG A 192 2.32 2.67 1.96
CA ARG A 192 1.81 2.12 3.21
C ARG A 192 1.84 3.20 4.27
N LEU A 193 0.66 3.56 4.76
CA LEU A 193 0.50 4.61 5.75
C LEU A 193 0.50 4.01 7.16
N ASN A 194 1.28 4.61 8.05
CA ASN A 194 1.42 4.19 9.44
C ASN A 194 0.16 4.50 10.25
N GLN A 195 -0.10 3.72 11.30
CA GLN A 195 -1.22 3.92 12.23
C GLN A 195 -0.76 3.97 13.68
N TRP A 196 -1.57 4.57 14.56
CA TRP A 196 -1.32 4.64 15.99
C TRP A 196 -1.62 3.31 16.67
N MET A 197 -0.58 2.60 17.11
CA MET A 197 -0.70 1.26 17.67
C MET A 197 0.15 1.08 18.92
N LEU A 198 -0.30 0.20 19.78
CA LEU A 198 0.53 -0.52 20.74
C LEU A 198 0.89 -1.87 20.13
N LEU A 199 2.15 -2.20 20.05
CA LEU A 199 2.68 -3.48 19.61
C LEU A 199 3.41 -4.14 20.78
N TRP A 200 3.10 -5.42 21.01
CA TRP A 200 3.77 -6.25 22.00
C TRP A 200 4.27 -7.52 21.35
N ASP A 201 5.58 -7.72 21.38
CA ASP A 201 6.26 -8.87 20.83
C ASP A 201 6.88 -9.69 21.95
N VAL A 202 6.75 -11.01 21.88
CA VAL A 202 7.37 -11.99 22.78
C VAL A 202 8.17 -12.95 21.92
N PHE A 203 9.41 -13.17 22.31
CA PHE A 203 10.37 -13.98 21.56
C PHE A 203 10.82 -15.20 22.36
N ASP A 204 10.85 -16.33 21.70
CA ASP A 204 11.48 -17.56 22.13
C ASP A 204 12.48 -18.01 21.06
N LYS A 205 13.28 -19.06 21.32
CA LYS A 205 14.39 -19.50 20.45
C LYS A 205 14.00 -19.71 18.97
N GLU A 206 12.85 -20.27 18.72
CA GLU A 206 12.38 -20.63 17.36
C GLU A 206 11.01 -20.04 17.05
N SER A 207 10.39 -19.33 17.98
CA SER A 207 9.04 -18.80 17.82
C SER A 207 8.92 -17.38 18.34
N SER A 208 7.97 -16.63 17.79
CA SER A 208 7.60 -15.32 18.28
C SER A 208 6.07 -15.18 18.31
N TRP A 209 5.64 -14.33 19.20
CA TRP A 209 4.25 -13.95 19.33
C TRP A 209 4.16 -12.43 19.27
N SER A 210 3.38 -11.89 18.34
CA SER A 210 3.18 -10.46 18.16
C SER A 210 1.71 -10.11 18.33
N THR A 211 1.39 -9.08 19.10
CA THR A 211 0.02 -8.59 19.29
C THR A 211 -0.01 -7.09 19.13
N PHE A 212 -0.92 -6.58 18.31
CA PHE A 212 -1.15 -5.15 18.19
C PHE A 212 -2.54 -4.74 18.66
N ILE A 213 -2.65 -3.49 19.12
CA ILE A 213 -3.92 -2.82 19.43
C ILE A 213 -3.85 -1.45 18.76
N ASN A 214 -4.84 -1.15 17.92
CA ASN A 214 -5.03 0.14 17.29
C ASN A 214 -6.31 0.78 17.84
N LEU A 215 -6.16 1.87 18.56
CA LEU A 215 -7.29 2.60 19.18
C LEU A 215 -7.83 3.73 18.29
N TYR A 216 -7.22 3.94 17.15
CA TYR A 216 -7.59 5.00 16.20
C TYR A 216 -7.36 4.55 14.76
N PRO A 217 -8.14 3.57 14.25
CA PRO A 217 -8.03 3.11 12.87
C PRO A 217 -8.21 4.25 11.87
N GLU A 218 -7.32 4.33 10.91
CA GLU A 218 -7.35 5.28 9.81
C GLU A 218 -7.77 4.54 8.52
N PHE A 219 -8.31 5.28 7.57
CA PHE A 219 -8.82 4.74 6.32
C PHE A 219 -8.02 5.30 5.14
N ASN A 220 -8.06 4.59 4.01
CA ASN A 220 -7.40 5.01 2.79
C ASN A 220 -7.84 6.43 2.39
N PRO A 221 -6.91 7.37 2.22
CA PRO A 221 -7.24 8.69 1.71
C PRO A 221 -7.74 8.57 0.26
N ARG A 222 -8.64 9.47 -0.13
CA ARG A 222 -9.19 9.50 -1.47
C ARG A 222 -8.44 10.48 -2.36
N PRO A 223 -8.43 10.24 -3.68
CA PRO A 223 -8.02 11.24 -4.64
C PRO A 223 -8.81 12.53 -4.48
N ILE A 224 -8.19 13.63 -4.82
CA ILE A 224 -8.80 14.96 -4.75
C ILE A 224 -9.81 15.10 -5.89
N ARG A 225 -10.96 15.69 -5.57
CA ARG A 225 -12.03 15.88 -6.53
C ARG A 225 -11.56 16.69 -7.75
N GLY A 226 -11.78 16.14 -8.95
CA GLY A 226 -11.37 16.72 -10.21
C GLY A 226 -9.89 16.57 -10.54
N GLY A 227 -9.11 15.86 -9.70
CA GLY A 227 -7.74 15.48 -9.99
C GLY A 227 -7.62 14.40 -11.05
N PRO A 228 -6.40 14.09 -11.54
CA PRO A 228 -6.18 13.11 -12.60
C PRO A 228 -6.56 11.69 -12.19
N PHE A 229 -6.66 11.42 -10.89
CA PHE A 229 -7.00 10.11 -10.31
C PHE A 229 -8.37 10.10 -9.62
N ASP A 230 -9.15 11.20 -9.76
CA ASP A 230 -10.50 11.28 -9.22
C ASP A 230 -11.48 10.54 -10.12
N PHE A 231 -12.10 9.54 -9.56
CA PHE A 231 -13.25 8.90 -10.17
C PHE A 231 -14.49 9.65 -9.69
N ASP A 232 -14.99 10.57 -10.51
CA ASP A 232 -16.16 11.40 -10.18
C ASP A 232 -17.36 10.51 -9.82
N LEU A 233 -17.70 10.51 -8.56
CA LEU A 233 -18.84 9.78 -8.03
C LEU A 233 -20.18 10.50 -8.32
N GLY A 234 -20.13 11.71 -8.88
CA GLY A 234 -21.30 12.53 -9.14
C GLY A 234 -21.96 13.13 -7.89
N TYR A 235 -21.38 12.93 -6.70
CA TYR A 235 -21.88 13.49 -5.44
C TYR A 235 -20.73 13.82 -4.47
N GLU A 236 -20.97 14.78 -3.59
CA GLU A 236 -20.04 15.11 -2.50
C GLU A 236 -20.08 14.03 -1.43
N ILE A 237 -19.00 13.95 -0.65
CA ILE A 237 -18.84 12.96 0.42
C ILE A 237 -18.69 13.68 1.75
N ASN A 238 -19.40 13.21 2.75
CA ASN A 238 -19.22 13.66 4.12
C ASN A 238 -17.89 13.15 4.70
N PRO A 239 -17.23 13.94 5.57
CA PRO A 239 -16.06 13.46 6.30
C PRO A 239 -16.45 12.25 7.17
N VAL A 240 -15.47 11.40 7.46
CA VAL A 240 -15.67 10.26 8.37
C VAL A 240 -16.00 10.77 9.76
N ASP A 241 -17.17 10.41 10.28
CA ASP A 241 -17.51 10.71 11.67
C ASP A 241 -16.68 9.81 12.61
N ARG A 242 -15.90 10.44 13.45
CA ARG A 242 -15.04 9.78 14.45
C ARG A 242 -15.47 10.07 15.89
N GLY A 243 -16.49 10.92 16.09
CA GLY A 243 -16.79 11.49 17.40
C GLY A 243 -17.67 10.63 18.30
N ASN A 244 -18.60 9.89 17.74
CA ASN A 244 -19.64 9.23 18.52
C ASN A 244 -19.44 7.72 18.71
N ASP A 245 -18.69 7.05 17.83
CA ASP A 245 -18.44 5.62 17.89
C ASP A 245 -16.95 5.33 17.90
N PRO A 246 -16.33 5.13 19.06
CA PRO A 246 -14.93 4.74 19.14
C PRO A 246 -14.75 3.38 18.47
N ILE A 247 -13.88 3.31 17.49
CA ILE A 247 -13.50 2.09 16.80
C ILE A 247 -12.10 1.67 17.25
N PHE A 248 -11.87 0.36 17.32
CA PHE A 248 -10.56 -0.20 17.63
C PHE A 248 -10.29 -1.44 16.81
N GLU A 249 -9.03 -1.75 16.61
CA GLU A 249 -8.57 -2.99 15.99
C GLU A 249 -7.62 -3.71 16.93
N ILE A 250 -7.67 -5.02 16.87
CA ILE A 250 -6.76 -5.87 17.63
C ILE A 250 -6.43 -7.10 16.79
N GLY A 251 -5.16 -7.50 16.84
CA GLY A 251 -4.73 -8.70 16.15
C GLY A 251 -3.51 -9.33 16.82
N SER A 252 -3.34 -10.61 16.57
CA SER A 252 -2.25 -11.39 17.10
C SER A 252 -1.75 -12.40 16.08
N GLN A 253 -0.42 -12.57 16.03
CA GLN A 253 0.27 -13.49 15.16
C GLN A 253 1.23 -14.34 15.98
N TRP A 254 1.22 -15.63 15.75
CA TRP A 254 2.28 -16.55 16.18
C TRP A 254 3.08 -16.99 14.96
N ARG A 255 4.40 -16.94 15.07
CA ARG A 255 5.35 -17.35 14.04
C ARG A 255 6.31 -18.38 14.60
N ARG A 256 6.72 -19.34 13.78
CA ARG A 256 7.76 -20.31 14.11
C ARG A 256 8.61 -20.63 12.90
N SER A 257 9.93 -20.69 13.14
CA SER A 257 10.93 -21.04 12.13
C SER A 257 11.28 -22.54 12.21
N TYR A 258 11.40 -23.16 11.03
CA TYR A 258 11.80 -24.56 10.85
C TYR A 258 12.90 -24.65 9.79
N GLY A 259 14.14 -24.41 10.20
CA GLY A 259 15.28 -24.35 9.28
C GLY A 259 15.13 -23.26 8.23
N SER A 260 14.92 -23.64 6.97
CA SER A 260 14.74 -22.68 5.85
C SER A 260 13.28 -22.33 5.58
N SER A 261 12.39 -22.58 6.50
CA SER A 261 10.94 -22.34 6.36
C SER A 261 10.40 -21.65 7.59
N ASP A 262 9.51 -20.69 7.40
CA ASP A 262 8.72 -20.09 8.46
C ASP A 262 7.25 -20.41 8.25
N ILE A 263 6.53 -20.54 9.33
CA ILE A 263 5.08 -20.60 9.34
C ILE A 263 4.52 -19.58 10.33
N SER A 264 3.38 -19.00 10.01
CA SER A 264 2.68 -18.14 10.95
C SER A 264 1.16 -18.36 10.88
N VAL A 265 0.51 -18.16 12.01
CA VAL A 265 -0.93 -18.19 12.15
C VAL A 265 -1.36 -16.89 12.83
N MET A 266 -2.43 -16.29 12.36
CA MET A 266 -2.88 -15.00 12.84
C MET A 266 -4.39 -14.89 12.90
N ALA A 267 -4.85 -14.05 13.82
CA ALA A 267 -6.25 -13.68 13.94
C ALA A 267 -6.37 -12.20 14.32
N ALA A 268 -7.36 -11.52 13.75
CA ALA A 268 -7.61 -10.11 14.05
C ALA A 268 -9.09 -9.74 13.92
N TYR A 269 -9.46 -8.70 14.65
CA TYR A 269 -10.66 -7.91 14.47
C TYR A 269 -10.24 -6.56 13.88
N LEU A 270 -10.68 -6.27 12.68
CA LEU A 270 -10.22 -5.15 11.85
C LEU A 270 -11.41 -4.39 11.25
N TYR A 271 -11.14 -3.18 10.79
CA TYR A 271 -12.00 -2.44 9.88
C TYR A 271 -11.48 -2.51 8.45
N GLU A 272 -12.37 -2.47 7.45
CA GLU A 272 -11.95 -2.36 6.06
C GLU A 272 -11.28 -1.00 5.84
N ASN A 273 -10.03 -0.99 5.38
CA ASN A 273 -9.28 0.23 5.11
C ASN A 273 -9.92 1.07 4.02
N GLN A 274 -10.57 0.43 3.04
CA GLN A 274 -11.32 1.09 1.99
C GLN A 274 -12.76 1.32 2.45
N LEU A 275 -13.13 2.59 2.65
CA LEU A 275 -14.50 2.96 2.99
C LEU A 275 -15.46 2.73 1.81
N ARG A 276 -16.65 2.25 2.12
CA ARG A 276 -17.81 2.24 1.24
C ARG A 276 -18.62 3.51 1.47
N TYR A 277 -19.51 3.84 0.56
CA TYR A 277 -20.32 5.06 0.65
C TYR A 277 -21.77 4.74 0.42
N GLU A 278 -22.63 5.21 1.33
CA GLU A 278 -24.07 5.21 1.09
C GLU A 278 -24.40 6.31 0.11
N ARG A 279 -24.99 5.92 -1.04
CA ARG A 279 -25.42 6.88 -2.05
C ARG A 279 -26.60 7.70 -1.53
N PRO A 280 -26.57 9.02 -1.69
CA PRO A 280 -27.69 9.85 -1.31
C PRO A 280 -28.89 9.56 -2.19
N ILE A 281 -30.09 9.68 -1.61
CA ILE A 281 -31.36 9.52 -2.33
C ILE A 281 -31.54 10.66 -3.35
N PHE A 282 -31.12 11.85 -2.98
CA PHE A 282 -31.18 13.03 -3.84
C PHE A 282 -29.79 13.42 -4.33
N PRO A 283 -29.61 13.85 -5.59
CA PRO A 283 -28.31 14.27 -6.12
C PRO A 283 -27.67 15.45 -5.38
N SER A 284 -28.47 16.23 -4.64
CA SER A 284 -27.99 17.35 -3.82
C SER A 284 -27.40 16.94 -2.48
N ASP A 285 -27.64 15.71 -2.05
CA ASP A 285 -27.20 15.22 -0.75
C ASP A 285 -25.77 14.68 -0.86
N LYS A 286 -25.09 14.66 0.27
CA LYS A 286 -23.74 14.09 0.36
C LYS A 286 -23.80 12.61 0.72
N ALA A 287 -22.90 11.82 0.16
CA ALA A 287 -22.76 10.41 0.53
C ALA A 287 -22.08 10.27 1.89
N ASN A 288 -22.54 9.30 2.67
CA ASN A 288 -21.98 9.00 3.98
C ASN A 288 -20.98 7.83 3.88
N PRO A 289 -19.78 7.97 4.47
CA PRO A 289 -18.85 6.85 4.58
C PRO A 289 -19.37 5.79 5.53
N VAL A 290 -19.26 4.53 5.15
CA VAL A 290 -19.65 3.37 5.95
C VAL A 290 -18.39 2.68 6.47
N LYS A 291 -18.23 2.65 7.79
CA LYS A 291 -17.19 1.87 8.47
C LYS A 291 -17.67 0.42 8.59
N ASN A 292 -16.90 -0.53 8.14
CA ASN A 292 -17.22 -1.95 8.24
C ASN A 292 -16.15 -2.72 8.98
N ASP A 293 -16.57 -3.44 10.02
CA ASP A 293 -15.73 -4.35 10.79
C ASP A 293 -15.81 -5.78 10.26
N TYR A 294 -14.71 -6.52 10.39
CA TYR A 294 -14.64 -7.92 10.01
C TYR A 294 -13.63 -8.68 10.87
N ILE A 295 -13.76 -10.01 10.90
CA ILE A 295 -12.81 -10.90 11.54
C ILE A 295 -11.92 -11.52 10.47
N LEU A 296 -10.61 -11.49 10.69
CA LEU A 296 -9.58 -12.14 9.88
C LEU A 296 -9.02 -13.34 10.62
N ILE A 297 -8.93 -14.47 9.93
CA ILE A 297 -8.08 -15.61 10.31
C ILE A 297 -7.14 -15.87 9.16
N GLY A 298 -5.85 -15.94 9.45
CA GLY A 298 -4.80 -16.05 8.45
C GLY A 298 -3.80 -17.15 8.74
N PHE A 299 -3.19 -17.65 7.68
CA PHE A 299 -2.05 -18.54 7.68
C PHE A 299 -1.05 -18.06 6.66
N SER A 300 0.21 -18.06 7.01
CA SER A 300 1.30 -17.74 6.10
C SER A 300 2.43 -18.74 6.24
N ALA A 301 3.10 -19.02 5.15
CA ALA A 301 4.27 -19.88 5.13
C ALA A 301 5.26 -19.40 4.07
N ASN A 302 6.54 -19.54 4.36
CA ASN A 302 7.60 -19.37 3.38
C ASN A 302 8.58 -20.55 3.39
N ARG A 303 9.29 -20.71 2.30
CA ARG A 303 10.37 -21.68 2.20
C ARG A 303 11.45 -21.21 1.24
N ALA A 304 12.67 -21.10 1.76
CA ALA A 304 13.85 -20.83 0.95
C ALA A 304 14.51 -22.16 0.50
N VAL A 305 14.72 -22.31 -0.81
CA VAL A 305 15.40 -23.45 -1.41
C VAL A 305 16.51 -22.93 -2.34
N ARG A 306 17.74 -22.86 -1.85
CA ARG A 306 18.88 -22.24 -2.56
C ARG A 306 18.58 -20.75 -2.87
N LYS A 307 18.42 -20.41 -4.17
CA LYS A 307 18.15 -19.07 -4.66
C LYS A 307 16.63 -18.80 -4.87
N LEU A 308 15.80 -19.74 -4.47
CA LEU A 308 14.36 -19.67 -4.64
C LEU A 308 13.67 -19.47 -3.30
N LEU A 309 12.83 -18.45 -3.19
CA LEU A 309 11.89 -18.26 -2.10
C LEU A 309 10.47 -18.53 -2.62
N LEU A 310 9.77 -19.41 -1.92
CA LEU A 310 8.35 -19.71 -2.15
C LEU A 310 7.55 -19.16 -0.98
N THR A 311 6.44 -18.50 -1.25
CA THR A 311 5.55 -17.95 -0.22
C THR A 311 4.11 -18.35 -0.47
N LEU A 312 3.37 -18.56 0.60
CA LEU A 312 1.94 -18.88 0.58
C LEU A 312 1.24 -18.10 1.70
N ASP A 313 0.21 -17.35 1.34
CA ASP A 313 -0.68 -16.72 2.31
C ASP A 313 -2.12 -17.18 2.07
N VAL A 314 -2.85 -17.42 3.16
CA VAL A 314 -4.26 -17.79 3.13
C VAL A 314 -5.00 -16.91 4.13
N ALA A 315 -6.10 -16.30 3.70
CA ALA A 315 -6.95 -15.46 4.52
C ALA A 315 -8.40 -15.91 4.47
N MET A 316 -9.05 -15.99 5.61
CA MET A 316 -10.49 -16.07 5.74
C MET A 316 -10.98 -14.80 6.44
N LYS A 317 -11.82 -14.03 5.75
CA LYS A 317 -12.42 -12.80 6.27
C LYS A 317 -13.91 -13.01 6.43
N ARG A 318 -14.43 -12.75 7.63
CA ARG A 318 -15.86 -12.88 7.93
C ARG A 318 -16.47 -11.51 8.12
N GLY A 319 -17.46 -11.17 7.29
CA GLY A 319 -18.19 -9.91 7.39
C GLY A 319 -17.65 -8.79 6.50
N VAL A 320 -17.00 -9.11 5.40
CA VAL A 320 -16.56 -8.11 4.38
C VAL A 320 -17.80 -7.52 3.71
N LEU A 321 -17.79 -6.20 3.50
CA LEU A 321 -18.89 -5.48 2.88
C LEU A 321 -18.84 -5.58 1.36
N ILE A 322 -19.94 -5.97 0.75
CA ILE A 322 -20.13 -5.96 -0.70
C ILE A 322 -21.14 -4.87 -1.04
N ASP A 323 -20.83 -4.09 -2.06
CA ASP A 323 -21.80 -3.13 -2.59
C ASP A 323 -22.98 -3.87 -3.22
N GLY A 324 -24.16 -3.66 -2.64
CA GLY A 324 -25.39 -4.12 -3.21
C GLY A 324 -26.12 -2.97 -3.90
N SER A 325 -26.28 -3.03 -5.21
CA SER A 325 -27.24 -2.17 -5.90
C SER A 325 -28.52 -2.96 -6.17
N THR A 326 -29.62 -2.60 -5.53
CA THR A 326 -30.92 -3.08 -5.92
C THR A 326 -31.53 -2.12 -6.94
N PHE A 327 -31.83 -2.62 -8.12
CA PHE A 327 -32.67 -1.90 -9.08
C PHE A 327 -34.13 -1.99 -8.62
N VAL A 328 -34.68 -0.90 -8.16
CA VAL A 328 -36.09 -0.81 -7.78
C VAL A 328 -36.82 0.00 -8.86
N GLY A 329 -37.30 -0.67 -9.90
CA GLY A 329 -38.27 -0.24 -10.89
C GLY A 329 -38.18 1.17 -11.52
N VAL A 330 -38.88 1.40 -12.60
CA VAL A 330 -38.98 2.71 -13.28
C VAL A 330 -39.60 3.74 -12.32
N GLY A 331 -38.81 4.72 -11.91
CA GLY A 331 -39.22 5.78 -10.97
C GLY A 331 -38.85 5.56 -9.52
N SER A 332 -38.19 4.44 -9.18
CA SER A 332 -37.65 4.19 -7.85
C SER A 332 -36.15 4.48 -7.84
N TYR A 333 -35.71 5.17 -6.80
CA TYR A 333 -34.28 5.42 -6.60
C TYR A 333 -33.59 4.12 -6.19
N ASN A 334 -32.45 3.80 -6.81
CA ASN A 334 -31.59 2.71 -6.37
C ASN A 334 -31.05 3.06 -4.98
N THR A 335 -31.53 2.40 -3.95
CA THR A 335 -30.89 2.40 -2.64
C THR A 335 -29.87 1.26 -2.63
N PRO A 336 -28.55 1.55 -2.61
CA PRO A 336 -27.55 0.51 -2.48
C PRO A 336 -27.72 -0.14 -1.11
N THR A 337 -27.93 -1.43 -1.08
CA THR A 337 -27.89 -2.21 0.16
C THR A 337 -26.52 -2.86 0.27
N ASN A 338 -25.74 -2.41 1.24
CA ASN A 338 -24.48 -3.05 1.59
C ASN A 338 -24.76 -4.39 2.29
N VAL A 339 -24.16 -5.48 1.79
CA VAL A 339 -24.36 -6.82 2.35
C VAL A 339 -23.03 -7.36 2.85
N LYS A 340 -23.00 -7.86 4.10
CA LYS A 340 -21.81 -8.53 4.66
C LYS A 340 -21.71 -9.97 4.14
N LYS A 341 -20.53 -10.35 3.66
CA LYS A 341 -20.21 -11.69 3.15
C LYS A 341 -18.88 -12.20 3.71
N ASP A 342 -18.72 -13.51 3.70
CA ASP A 342 -17.44 -14.14 4.00
C ASP A 342 -16.59 -14.24 2.73
N GLN A 343 -15.29 -14.02 2.85
CA GLN A 343 -14.33 -14.09 1.76
C GLN A 343 -13.20 -15.03 2.13
N VAL A 344 -12.76 -15.83 1.18
CA VAL A 344 -11.52 -16.61 1.26
C VAL A 344 -10.55 -16.07 0.21
N GLY A 345 -9.31 -15.88 0.61
CA GLY A 345 -8.23 -15.43 -0.26
C GLY A 345 -7.00 -16.32 -0.14
N ILE A 346 -6.27 -16.48 -1.23
CA ILE A 346 -5.00 -17.20 -1.31
C ILE A 346 -4.03 -16.35 -2.12
N SER A 347 -2.80 -16.20 -1.63
CA SER A 347 -1.69 -15.63 -2.39
C SER A 347 -0.56 -16.63 -2.49
N LEU A 348 0.05 -16.70 -3.65
CA LEU A 348 1.22 -17.51 -3.94
C LEU A 348 2.31 -16.58 -4.47
N GLY A 349 3.51 -16.69 -3.92
CA GLY A 349 4.67 -15.93 -4.35
C GLY A 349 5.84 -16.82 -4.70
N PHE A 350 6.61 -16.35 -5.64
CA PHE A 350 7.82 -16.96 -6.13
C PHE A 350 8.84 -15.86 -6.35
N GLU A 351 10.01 -15.97 -5.70
CA GLU A 351 11.13 -15.07 -5.90
C GLU A 351 12.39 -15.88 -6.21
N TYR A 352 13.12 -15.50 -7.25
CA TYR A 352 14.33 -16.17 -7.68
C TYR A 352 15.48 -15.21 -7.92
N GLY A 353 16.57 -15.39 -7.17
CA GLY A 353 17.83 -14.69 -7.38
C GLY A 353 18.59 -15.29 -8.58
N ILE A 354 18.50 -14.66 -9.74
CA ILE A 354 19.26 -15.06 -10.95
C ILE A 354 20.75 -14.95 -10.65
N THR A 355 21.15 -13.78 -10.18
CA THR A 355 22.51 -13.47 -9.70
C THR A 355 22.40 -12.82 -8.32
N ASN A 356 23.50 -12.34 -7.75
CA ASN A 356 23.48 -11.55 -6.52
C ASN A 356 22.89 -10.15 -6.73
N TYR A 357 22.75 -9.71 -7.97
CA TYR A 357 22.28 -8.38 -8.35
C TYR A 357 20.95 -8.39 -9.10
N GLN A 358 20.45 -9.56 -9.48
CA GLN A 358 19.25 -9.72 -10.30
C GLN A 358 18.24 -10.62 -9.63
N THR A 359 17.03 -10.11 -9.47
CA THR A 359 15.91 -10.83 -8.86
C THR A 359 14.69 -10.78 -9.77
N VAL A 360 13.99 -11.89 -9.86
CA VAL A 360 12.67 -12.01 -10.50
C VAL A 360 11.68 -12.46 -9.46
N SER A 361 10.54 -11.79 -9.39
CA SER A 361 9.44 -12.17 -8.49
C SER A 361 8.14 -12.31 -9.28
N LEU A 362 7.33 -13.29 -8.91
CA LEU A 362 5.99 -13.52 -9.42
C LEU A 362 5.04 -13.73 -8.24
N GLY A 363 3.96 -12.97 -8.20
CA GLY A 363 2.90 -13.11 -7.21
C GLY A 363 1.55 -13.32 -7.89
N VAL A 364 0.73 -14.21 -7.35
CA VAL A 364 -0.66 -14.42 -7.78
C VAL A 364 -1.55 -14.40 -6.55
N GLN A 365 -2.62 -13.62 -6.63
CA GLN A 365 -3.64 -13.53 -5.58
C GLN A 365 -4.99 -13.95 -6.14
N LEU A 366 -5.69 -14.79 -5.40
CA LEU A 366 -7.03 -15.26 -5.72
C LEU A 366 -7.96 -14.97 -4.54
N LYS A 367 -9.14 -14.48 -4.81
CA LYS A 367 -10.20 -14.24 -3.82
C LYS A 367 -11.51 -14.80 -4.29
N LYS A 368 -12.30 -15.33 -3.34
CA LYS A 368 -13.64 -15.85 -3.59
C LYS A 368 -14.57 -15.46 -2.45
N MET A 369 -15.76 -14.94 -2.79
CA MET A 369 -16.83 -14.72 -1.83
C MET A 369 -17.56 -16.03 -1.56
N LYS A 370 -17.88 -16.28 -0.28
CA LYS A 370 -18.68 -17.41 0.14
C LYS A 370 -20.16 -17.04 0.09
N ASP A 371 -21.01 -18.00 -0.27
CA ASP A 371 -22.46 -17.84 -0.36
C ASP A 371 -22.87 -16.66 -1.28
N GLU A 372 -22.32 -16.64 -2.48
CA GLU A 372 -22.45 -15.57 -3.47
C GLU A 372 -23.90 -15.10 -3.72
N ARG A 373 -24.87 -16.00 -3.60
CA ARG A 373 -26.29 -15.72 -3.95
C ARG A 373 -27.15 -15.28 -2.78
N ALA A 374 -26.75 -15.56 -1.54
CA ALA A 374 -27.61 -15.28 -0.38
C ALA A 374 -27.69 -13.76 -0.09
N GLY A 375 -28.90 -13.22 -0.17
CA GLY A 375 -29.19 -11.82 0.12
C GLY A 375 -28.79 -10.83 -0.98
N LEU A 376 -28.39 -11.32 -2.18
CA LEU A 376 -28.08 -10.50 -3.34
C LEU A 376 -29.15 -10.66 -4.41
N SER A 377 -29.41 -9.59 -5.19
CA SER A 377 -30.20 -9.68 -6.42
C SER A 377 -29.39 -10.38 -7.52
N GLU A 378 -30.06 -10.87 -8.58
CA GLU A 378 -29.37 -11.48 -9.73
C GLU A 378 -28.30 -10.56 -10.34
N GLU A 379 -28.56 -9.29 -10.41
CA GLU A 379 -27.62 -8.28 -10.92
C GLU A 379 -26.40 -8.10 -10.02
N GLN A 380 -26.58 -8.13 -8.69
CA GLN A 380 -25.50 -8.11 -7.71
C GLN A 380 -24.65 -9.39 -7.76
N VAL A 381 -25.30 -10.52 -7.97
CA VAL A 381 -24.62 -11.82 -8.16
C VAL A 381 -23.75 -11.78 -9.42
N LEU A 382 -24.25 -11.22 -10.52
CA LEU A 382 -23.49 -11.09 -11.78
C LEU A 382 -22.23 -10.23 -11.63
N SER A 383 -22.27 -9.17 -10.82
CA SER A 383 -21.12 -8.30 -10.57
C SER A 383 -20.09 -8.88 -9.59
N ASN A 384 -20.45 -9.91 -8.80
CA ASN A 384 -19.61 -10.49 -7.76
C ASN A 384 -19.38 -12.01 -7.95
N GLN A 385 -19.65 -12.53 -9.15
CA GLN A 385 -19.51 -13.95 -9.44
C GLN A 385 -18.05 -14.38 -9.59
N GLY A 386 -17.74 -15.53 -8.99
CA GLY A 386 -16.56 -16.30 -9.29
C GLY A 386 -15.35 -16.03 -8.40
N VAL A 387 -14.24 -16.51 -8.89
CA VAL A 387 -12.91 -16.26 -8.34
C VAL A 387 -12.36 -15.07 -9.10
N TYR A 388 -11.99 -14.03 -8.38
CA TYR A 388 -11.30 -12.88 -8.95
C TYR A 388 -9.88 -12.80 -8.37
N GLY A 389 -8.99 -12.19 -9.10
CA GLY A 389 -7.61 -12.18 -8.67
C GLY A 389 -6.73 -11.25 -9.48
N SER A 390 -5.50 -11.15 -9.02
CA SER A 390 -4.45 -10.35 -9.66
C SER A 390 -3.16 -11.13 -9.75
N TRP A 391 -2.31 -10.67 -10.64
CA TRP A 391 -0.95 -11.16 -10.77
C TRP A 391 0.03 -9.98 -10.77
N LEU A 392 1.23 -10.26 -10.29
CA LEU A 392 2.35 -9.33 -10.25
C LEU A 392 3.59 -10.04 -10.77
N PHE A 393 4.31 -9.40 -11.67
CA PHE A 393 5.67 -9.76 -12.07
C PHE A 393 6.59 -8.60 -11.79
N ARG A 394 7.74 -8.87 -11.16
CA ARG A 394 8.78 -7.87 -10.91
C ARG A 394 10.13 -8.39 -11.35
N TYR A 395 10.92 -7.51 -11.96
CA TYR A 395 12.33 -7.71 -12.22
C TYR A 395 13.12 -6.59 -11.59
N GLY A 396 14.13 -6.92 -10.80
CA GLY A 396 15.07 -5.97 -10.21
C GLY A 396 16.50 -6.27 -10.67
N ASN A 397 17.28 -5.23 -10.92
CA ASN A 397 18.69 -5.36 -11.27
C ASN A 397 19.50 -4.19 -10.71
N ARG A 398 20.59 -4.51 -10.01
CA ARG A 398 21.55 -3.55 -9.46
C ARG A 398 22.83 -3.61 -10.29
N LEU A 399 23.29 -2.48 -10.77
CA LEU A 399 24.43 -2.33 -11.65
C LEU A 399 25.43 -1.33 -11.08
N LYS A 400 26.63 -1.31 -11.61
CA LYS A 400 27.69 -0.33 -11.24
C LYS A 400 27.99 -0.32 -9.73
N ASN A 401 28.17 -1.49 -9.11
CA ASN A 401 28.39 -1.61 -7.67
C ASN A 401 27.25 -0.99 -6.84
N ASP A 402 26.01 -1.27 -7.26
CA ASP A 402 24.76 -0.79 -6.65
C ASP A 402 24.46 0.72 -6.84
N ASP A 403 25.26 1.44 -7.66
CA ASP A 403 24.97 2.84 -7.97
C ASP A 403 23.79 3.03 -8.93
N LEU A 404 23.46 2.02 -9.74
CA LEU A 404 22.35 2.07 -10.67
C LEU A 404 21.40 0.92 -10.40
N GLU A 405 20.20 1.27 -10.00
CA GLU A 405 19.11 0.35 -9.74
C GLU A 405 18.04 0.48 -10.80
N LEU A 406 17.67 -0.66 -11.35
CA LEU A 406 16.61 -0.78 -12.34
C LEU A 406 15.52 -1.69 -11.80
N SER A 407 14.29 -1.27 -11.87
CA SER A 407 13.14 -2.12 -11.58
C SER A 407 12.10 -2.04 -12.68
N LEU A 408 11.48 -3.17 -12.97
CA LEU A 408 10.36 -3.30 -13.88
C LEU A 408 9.26 -4.08 -13.18
N THR A 409 8.07 -3.52 -13.13
CA THR A 409 6.88 -4.15 -12.56
C THR A 409 5.79 -4.23 -13.61
N LEU A 410 5.22 -5.40 -13.75
CA LEU A 410 4.03 -5.69 -14.53
C LEU A 410 2.99 -6.24 -13.57
N GLN A 411 1.80 -5.69 -13.59
CA GLN A 411 0.70 -6.20 -12.79
C GLN A 411 -0.62 -6.10 -13.54
N GLY A 412 -1.56 -6.97 -13.22
CA GLY A 412 -2.87 -6.94 -13.84
C GLY A 412 -3.86 -7.84 -13.11
N ASP A 413 -5.11 -7.77 -13.54
CA ASP A 413 -6.14 -8.71 -13.11
C ASP A 413 -6.05 -10.01 -13.90
N LEU A 414 -6.59 -11.10 -13.33
CA LEU A 414 -6.62 -12.41 -13.97
C LEU A 414 -7.71 -12.52 -15.06
N GLU A 415 -8.63 -11.59 -15.07
CA GLU A 415 -9.71 -11.49 -16.07
C GLU A 415 -9.20 -10.85 -17.36
N GLY A 416 -8.02 -10.22 -17.32
CA GLY A 416 -7.37 -9.58 -18.47
C GLY A 416 -8.04 -8.25 -18.86
N GLU A 417 -8.72 -7.61 -17.94
CA GLU A 417 -9.40 -6.34 -18.17
C GLU A 417 -8.43 -5.15 -18.13
N ALA A 418 -7.40 -5.23 -17.26
CA ALA A 418 -6.39 -4.18 -17.15
C ALA A 418 -5.02 -4.72 -16.77
N ALA A 419 -4.00 -4.05 -17.26
CA ALA A 419 -2.62 -4.27 -16.88
C ALA A 419 -1.86 -2.93 -16.81
N LEU A 420 -0.92 -2.86 -15.87
CA LEU A 420 -0.04 -1.72 -15.64
C LEU A 420 1.41 -2.19 -15.81
N LEU A 421 2.19 -1.38 -16.51
CA LEU A 421 3.64 -1.53 -16.58
C LEU A 421 4.28 -0.30 -15.96
N ALA A 422 5.14 -0.51 -14.98
CA ALA A 422 5.94 0.53 -14.35
C ALA A 422 7.42 0.18 -14.43
N GLY A 423 8.24 1.14 -14.82
CA GLY A 423 9.70 1.05 -14.83
C GLY A 423 10.28 2.16 -13.98
N ASN A 424 11.32 1.85 -13.21
CA ASN A 424 12.06 2.82 -12.42
C ASN A 424 13.57 2.61 -12.62
N ALA A 425 14.29 3.71 -12.70
CA ALA A 425 15.75 3.74 -12.69
C ALA A 425 16.21 4.76 -11.66
N ALA A 426 16.97 4.34 -10.66
CA ALA A 426 17.57 5.20 -9.66
C ALA A 426 19.09 5.14 -9.80
N TYR A 427 19.74 6.29 -9.90
CA TYR A 427 21.18 6.42 -10.06
C TYR A 427 21.78 7.29 -8.97
N LYS A 428 22.65 6.71 -8.16
CA LYS A 428 23.48 7.42 -7.19
C LYS A 428 24.58 8.16 -7.95
N ILE A 429 24.47 9.48 -8.04
CA ILE A 429 25.48 10.33 -8.68
C ILE A 429 26.72 10.38 -7.79
N ASN A 430 26.50 10.45 -6.49
CA ASN A 430 27.48 10.35 -5.40
C ASN A 430 26.73 10.01 -4.10
N ASP A 431 27.44 10.02 -2.96
CA ASP A 431 26.91 9.64 -1.65
C ASP A 431 25.70 10.48 -1.20
N ASN A 432 25.56 11.70 -1.71
CA ASN A 432 24.48 12.61 -1.34
C ASN A 432 23.39 12.75 -2.41
N TRP A 433 23.74 12.63 -3.70
CA TRP A 433 22.82 12.91 -4.81
C TRP A 433 22.32 11.64 -5.48
N THR A 434 21.00 11.53 -5.61
CA THR A 434 20.34 10.45 -6.36
C THR A 434 19.44 11.08 -7.43
N ALA A 435 19.53 10.59 -8.67
CA ALA A 435 18.62 10.93 -9.76
C ALA A 435 17.74 9.74 -10.07
N GLY A 436 16.45 9.98 -10.31
CA GLY A 436 15.45 8.97 -10.66
C GLY A 436 14.76 9.24 -11.98
N LEU A 437 14.44 8.19 -12.72
CA LEU A 437 13.58 8.21 -13.90
C LEU A 437 12.48 7.16 -13.73
N GLN A 438 11.27 7.51 -14.13
CA GLN A 438 10.12 6.63 -14.01
C GLN A 438 9.32 6.60 -15.31
N ILE A 439 8.75 5.45 -15.64
CA ILE A 439 7.80 5.28 -16.73
C ILE A 439 6.60 4.49 -16.20
N LEU A 440 5.41 4.91 -16.60
CA LEU A 440 4.17 4.21 -16.31
C LEU A 440 3.31 4.16 -17.58
N THR A 441 2.75 2.99 -17.87
CA THR A 441 1.73 2.85 -18.92
C THR A 441 0.63 1.89 -18.46
N ILE A 442 -0.58 2.17 -18.90
CA ILE A 442 -1.78 1.42 -18.54
C ILE A 442 -2.40 0.88 -19.82
N HIS A 443 -2.64 -0.42 -19.84
CA HIS A 443 -3.36 -1.11 -20.89
C HIS A 443 -4.69 -1.61 -20.33
N THR A 444 -5.80 -1.30 -21.02
CA THR A 444 -7.13 -1.77 -20.62
C THR A 444 -7.90 -2.28 -21.84
N ASN A 445 -8.79 -3.23 -21.61
CA ASN A 445 -9.84 -3.58 -22.58
C ASN A 445 -11.11 -2.75 -22.30
N GLY A 446 -12.10 -2.82 -23.17
CA GLY A 446 -13.29 -1.96 -23.12
C GLY A 446 -14.23 -2.16 -21.92
N THR A 447 -13.94 -3.11 -21.02
CA THR A 447 -14.75 -3.42 -19.84
C THR A 447 -14.13 -2.92 -18.54
N SER A 448 -12.85 -2.53 -18.59
CA SER A 448 -12.11 -2.06 -17.41
C SER A 448 -12.54 -0.67 -16.96
N GLU A 449 -12.56 -0.49 -15.66
CA GLU A 449 -12.77 0.82 -15.02
C GLU A 449 -11.59 1.77 -15.24
N LEU A 450 -10.39 1.21 -15.48
CA LEU A 450 -9.24 1.98 -15.91
C LEU A 450 -9.31 2.43 -17.37
N GLN A 451 -10.46 2.24 -18.04
CA GLN A 451 -10.66 2.67 -19.44
C GLN A 451 -10.35 4.16 -19.64
N TYR A 452 -10.57 4.99 -18.62
CA TYR A 452 -10.18 6.40 -18.64
C TYR A 452 -8.66 6.60 -18.82
N TYR A 453 -7.86 5.65 -18.39
CA TYR A 453 -6.39 5.69 -18.46
C TYR A 453 -5.81 4.82 -19.59
N LYS A 454 -6.69 4.30 -20.45
CA LYS A 454 -6.27 3.47 -21.58
C LYS A 454 -5.25 4.18 -22.45
N SER A 455 -4.12 3.52 -22.66
CA SER A 455 -2.99 4.01 -23.47
C SER A 455 -2.31 5.26 -22.91
N ASP A 456 -2.52 5.61 -21.65
CA ASP A 456 -1.70 6.63 -20.97
C ASP A 456 -0.25 6.18 -20.94
N VAL A 457 0.65 7.09 -21.33
CA VAL A 457 2.08 6.94 -21.15
C VAL A 457 2.56 8.11 -20.31
N ARG A 458 3.12 7.80 -19.15
CA ARG A 458 3.60 8.79 -18.18
C ARG A 458 5.08 8.64 -17.96
N LEU A 459 5.78 9.76 -17.90
CA LEU A 459 7.20 9.82 -17.58
C LEU A 459 7.42 10.73 -16.38
N GLY A 460 8.38 10.37 -15.57
CA GLY A 460 8.79 11.15 -14.42
C GLY A 460 10.29 11.24 -14.27
N ALA A 461 10.74 12.32 -13.67
CA ALA A 461 12.11 12.52 -13.24
C ALA A 461 12.12 13.06 -11.80
N ALA A 462 13.07 12.59 -11.01
CA ALA A 462 13.28 13.02 -9.65
C ALA A 462 14.76 13.28 -9.39
N LEU A 463 15.04 14.23 -8.50
CA LEU A 463 16.37 14.49 -7.97
C LEU A 463 16.27 14.60 -6.45
N ALA A 464 17.12 13.90 -5.73
CA ALA A 464 17.15 13.92 -4.28
C ALA A 464 18.54 14.19 -3.77
N TYR A 465 18.61 14.89 -2.63
CA TYR A 465 19.82 15.14 -1.86
C TYR A 465 19.62 14.66 -0.42
N SER A 466 20.56 13.87 0.06
CA SER A 466 20.58 13.34 1.45
C SER A 466 21.76 13.92 2.21
N PHE A 467 21.48 14.37 3.46
CA PHE A 467 22.48 14.93 4.37
C PHE A 467 22.92 13.89 5.37
#